data_a74a2873a740219ab36d53772042501f
#
_entry.id   a74a2873a740219ab36d53772042501f
#
_cell.length_a   1.000
_cell.length_b   1.000
_cell.length_c   1.000
_cell.angle_alpha   90.00
_cell.angle_beta   90.00
_cell.angle_gamma   90.00
#
_symmetry.space_group_name_H-M   'P 1'
#
loop_
_entity.id
_entity.type
_entity.pdbx_description
1 polymer ?
#
loop_
_entity_poly.entity_id
_entity_poly.type
_entity_poly.pdbx_seq_one_letter_code
_entity_poly.pdbx_strand_id
1 'polypeptide(L)'
;MFKVAVPVLSAVLVLTWVPRPIAVAALPNLAGTVKFAVIGDNGTGDAAQYEVADQMVRSQRQFRFDFVLMMGDNFYGSQRPSDLIAKFERPYKPLLDAGVRFQAALGNHDEPNSINYPPLNMGGQRYYSFVRGTVRFLVLDTNSLDPRQLQWAESVLEGAREEWKIAYFHHPLYSSAGRHGAAIDVRVRLEPLLIRYGINVVFSGHDHIYERLKPQSGITYFVCGSGGKLRKGDLARSELTAAGFDQDQTFMLVEVAADELHFETISRTGTTVDAGTIRRTDTRVGT
;
A
#
# COMPACT_ATOMS: atom_id res chain seq x y z
N MET A 1 -14.12 -80.55 -11.33
CA MET A 1 -14.77 -79.25 -11.36
C MET A 1 -13.78 -78.24 -10.82
N PHE A 2 -13.06 -77.48 -11.69
CA PHE A 2 -12.15 -76.44 -11.29
C PHE A 2 -12.90 -75.11 -11.33
N LYS A 3 -12.97 -74.43 -10.19
CA LYS A 3 -13.49 -73.03 -10.09
C LYS A 3 -12.39 -72.06 -10.47
N VAL A 4 -12.57 -71.36 -11.56
CA VAL A 4 -11.70 -70.19 -11.97
C VAL A 4 -12.19 -68.99 -11.21
N ALA A 5 -11.29 -68.40 -10.37
CA ALA A 5 -11.55 -67.15 -9.70
C ALA A 5 -11.11 -65.98 -10.63
N VAL A 6 -12.01 -65.06 -10.95
CA VAL A 6 -11.74 -63.85 -11.72
C VAL A 6 -11.38 -62.77 -10.74
N PRO A 7 -10.22 -62.11 -10.85
CA PRO A 7 -9.90 -60.95 -9.99
C PRO A 7 -10.68 -59.71 -10.42
N VAL A 8 -11.39 -59.10 -9.49
CA VAL A 8 -12.03 -57.77 -9.67
C VAL A 8 -10.96 -56.71 -9.44
N LEU A 9 -10.56 -56.03 -10.50
CA LEU A 9 -9.67 -54.89 -10.41
C LEU A 9 -10.51 -53.65 -10.05
N SER A 10 -10.38 -53.19 -8.78
CA SER A 10 -10.97 -51.91 -8.35
C SER A 10 -10.06 -50.75 -8.79
N ALA A 11 -10.49 -49.97 -9.77
CA ALA A 11 -9.81 -48.75 -10.18
C ALA A 11 -10.12 -47.63 -9.15
N VAL A 12 -9.10 -47.22 -8.40
CA VAL A 12 -9.18 -46.04 -7.52
C VAL A 12 -8.99 -44.81 -8.37
N LEU A 13 -10.05 -44.03 -8.56
CA LEU A 13 -10.00 -42.74 -9.24
C LEU A 13 -9.41 -41.70 -8.25
N VAL A 14 -8.13 -41.37 -8.40
CA VAL A 14 -7.51 -40.24 -7.66
C VAL A 14 -7.92 -38.95 -8.34
N LEU A 15 -8.91 -38.25 -7.76
CA LEU A 15 -9.24 -36.89 -8.16
C LEU A 15 -8.09 -35.99 -7.71
N THR A 16 -7.21 -35.61 -8.64
CA THR A 16 -6.25 -34.53 -8.41
C THR A 16 -6.98 -33.20 -8.44
N TRP A 17 -7.10 -32.56 -7.28
CA TRP A 17 -7.61 -31.21 -7.18
C TRP A 17 -6.54 -30.26 -7.77
N VAL A 18 -6.79 -29.76 -8.99
CA VAL A 18 -6.00 -28.70 -9.62
C VAL A 18 -6.59 -27.38 -9.12
N PRO A 19 -5.84 -26.59 -8.32
CA PRO A 19 -6.33 -25.28 -7.92
C PRO A 19 -6.55 -24.43 -9.18
N ARG A 20 -7.79 -23.98 -9.38
CA ARG A 20 -8.09 -23.02 -10.45
C ARG A 20 -7.29 -21.75 -10.16
N PRO A 21 -6.57 -21.18 -11.13
CA PRO A 21 -5.99 -19.87 -10.98
C PRO A 21 -7.13 -18.90 -10.64
N ILE A 22 -6.99 -18.17 -9.53
CA ILE A 22 -7.87 -17.05 -9.22
C ILE A 22 -7.70 -16.09 -10.40
N ALA A 23 -8.76 -15.86 -11.16
CA ALA A 23 -8.75 -14.83 -12.19
C ALA A 23 -8.56 -13.50 -11.45
N VAL A 24 -7.35 -12.96 -11.49
CA VAL A 24 -7.06 -11.63 -10.98
C VAL A 24 -7.87 -10.67 -11.84
N ALA A 25 -8.86 -10.00 -11.25
CA ALA A 25 -9.61 -8.99 -11.95
C ALA A 25 -8.65 -7.85 -12.30
N ALA A 26 -8.40 -7.66 -13.59
CA ALA A 26 -7.61 -6.52 -14.05
C ALA A 26 -8.27 -5.23 -13.56
N LEU A 27 -7.45 -4.21 -13.24
CA LEU A 27 -7.97 -2.89 -12.89
C LEU A 27 -8.92 -2.40 -14.01
N PRO A 28 -10.08 -1.83 -13.67
CA PRO A 28 -11.08 -1.40 -14.67
C PRO A 28 -10.53 -0.39 -15.68
N ASN A 29 -9.57 0.43 -15.26
CA ASN A 29 -8.90 1.45 -16.06
C ASN A 29 -9.86 2.44 -16.75
N LEU A 30 -10.88 2.88 -16.00
CA LEU A 30 -11.93 3.75 -16.48
C LEU A 30 -11.43 5.20 -16.67
N ALA A 31 -12.06 5.95 -17.55
CA ALA A 31 -11.82 7.38 -17.69
C ALA A 31 -12.47 8.16 -16.54
N GLY A 32 -11.81 9.23 -16.08
CA GLY A 32 -12.34 10.11 -15.02
C GLY A 32 -12.23 9.58 -13.61
N THR A 33 -11.63 8.42 -13.39
CA THR A 33 -11.34 7.85 -12.08
C THR A 33 -10.05 8.39 -11.49
N VAL A 34 -9.87 8.24 -10.17
CA VAL A 34 -8.62 8.62 -9.49
C VAL A 34 -7.67 7.44 -9.51
N LYS A 35 -6.54 7.58 -10.21
CA LYS A 35 -5.54 6.53 -10.40
C LYS A 35 -4.21 6.91 -9.76
N PHE A 36 -3.67 6.03 -8.95
CA PHE A 36 -2.38 6.23 -8.29
C PHE A 36 -1.64 4.93 -8.04
N ALA A 37 -0.34 5.05 -7.78
CA ALA A 37 0.46 3.94 -7.27
C ALA A 37 0.79 4.15 -5.80
N VAL A 38 1.12 3.07 -5.08
CA VAL A 38 1.54 3.08 -3.67
C VAL A 38 2.84 2.32 -3.54
N ILE A 39 3.80 2.90 -2.82
CA ILE A 39 5.10 2.29 -2.54
C ILE A 39 5.60 2.77 -1.19
N GLY A 40 6.32 1.94 -0.45
CA GLY A 40 6.95 2.32 0.81
C GLY A 40 8.31 1.66 0.97
N ASP A 41 9.14 2.21 1.87
CA ASP A 41 10.44 1.67 2.23
C ASP A 41 11.35 1.43 1.01
N ASN A 42 11.26 2.36 0.06
CA ASN A 42 11.79 2.18 -1.28
C ASN A 42 13.19 2.79 -1.51
N GLY A 43 13.63 3.77 -0.69
CA GLY A 43 14.81 4.59 -0.94
C GLY A 43 16.16 3.93 -0.67
N THR A 44 16.41 2.75 -1.20
CA THR A 44 17.65 1.98 -0.98
C THR A 44 18.79 2.39 -1.91
N GLY A 45 18.49 2.77 -3.15
CA GLY A 45 19.46 3.04 -4.22
C GLY A 45 20.07 1.79 -4.82
N ASP A 46 19.55 0.61 -4.52
CA ASP A 46 20.03 -0.68 -5.03
C ASP A 46 19.27 -1.16 -6.27
N ALA A 47 19.71 -2.29 -6.83
CA ALA A 47 19.12 -2.87 -8.05
C ALA A 47 17.63 -3.19 -7.87
N ALA A 48 17.23 -3.67 -6.70
CA ALA A 48 15.84 -4.06 -6.44
C ALA A 48 14.88 -2.85 -6.52
N GLN A 49 15.28 -1.70 -5.96
CA GLN A 49 14.52 -0.46 -6.11
C GLN A 49 14.37 -0.05 -7.58
N TYR A 50 15.46 -0.12 -8.36
CA TYR A 50 15.44 0.24 -9.77
C TYR A 50 14.53 -0.68 -10.58
N GLU A 51 14.55 -1.97 -10.31
CA GLU A 51 13.69 -2.95 -10.99
C GLU A 51 12.20 -2.75 -10.64
N VAL A 52 11.87 -2.38 -9.39
CA VAL A 52 10.50 -1.96 -9.01
C VAL A 52 10.11 -0.68 -9.75
N ALA A 53 10.99 0.31 -9.81
CA ALA A 53 10.74 1.55 -10.55
C ALA A 53 10.49 1.29 -12.05
N ASP A 54 11.26 0.38 -12.67
CA ASP A 54 11.05 -0.04 -14.05
C ASP A 54 9.68 -0.70 -14.26
N GLN A 55 9.21 -1.51 -13.31
CA GLN A 55 7.86 -2.08 -13.36
C GLN A 55 6.78 -1.02 -13.20
N MET A 56 6.98 -0.04 -12.31
CA MET A 56 6.08 1.12 -12.18
C MET A 56 5.98 1.91 -13.49
N VAL A 57 7.11 2.13 -14.17
CA VAL A 57 7.14 2.80 -15.50
C VAL A 57 6.35 2.01 -16.54
N ARG A 58 6.51 0.68 -16.59
CA ARG A 58 5.74 -0.18 -17.50
C ARG A 58 4.24 -0.10 -17.21
N SER A 59 3.88 -0.17 -15.93
CA SER A 59 2.49 -0.08 -15.48
C SER A 59 1.87 1.27 -15.80
N GLN A 60 2.60 2.38 -15.61
CA GLN A 60 2.11 3.73 -15.91
C GLN A 60 1.73 3.90 -17.39
N ARG A 61 2.45 3.28 -18.31
CA ARG A 61 2.13 3.33 -19.75
C ARG A 61 0.76 2.73 -20.09
N GLN A 62 0.31 1.75 -19.31
CA GLN A 62 -0.98 1.06 -19.51
C GLN A 62 -2.09 1.62 -18.64
N PHE A 63 -1.80 1.85 -17.36
CA PHE A 63 -2.79 2.25 -16.36
C PHE A 63 -2.89 3.77 -16.16
N ARG A 64 -1.87 4.54 -16.56
CA ARG A 64 -1.82 6.02 -16.58
C ARG A 64 -2.17 6.68 -15.24
N PHE A 65 -1.55 6.22 -14.15
CA PHE A 65 -1.67 6.91 -12.87
C PHE A 65 -0.93 8.25 -12.89
N ASP A 66 -1.49 9.24 -12.17
CA ASP A 66 -0.99 10.62 -12.17
C ASP A 66 -0.07 10.92 -10.98
N PHE A 67 -0.11 10.09 -9.94
CA PHE A 67 0.70 10.28 -8.75
C PHE A 67 1.01 8.96 -8.04
N VAL A 68 2.01 9.04 -7.15
CA VAL A 68 2.47 7.94 -6.30
C VAL A 68 2.36 8.38 -4.84
N LEU A 69 1.78 7.55 -3.98
CA LEU A 69 1.83 7.70 -2.54
C LEU A 69 3.06 6.96 -2.01
N MET A 70 3.88 7.63 -1.19
CA MET A 70 5.07 7.05 -0.58
C MET A 70 4.86 6.90 0.93
N MET A 71 4.99 5.68 1.42
CA MET A 71 4.65 5.31 2.81
C MET A 71 5.77 5.58 3.82
N GLY A 72 6.71 6.46 3.49
CA GLY A 72 7.87 6.73 4.34
C GLY A 72 9.05 5.82 4.06
N ASP A 73 10.15 6.08 4.77
CA ASP A 73 11.47 5.52 4.48
C ASP A 73 11.84 5.74 3.01
N ASN A 74 11.65 7.01 2.60
CA ASN A 74 11.93 7.49 1.27
C ASN A 74 13.43 7.44 0.94
N PHE A 75 14.26 7.45 1.99
CA PHE A 75 15.71 7.37 1.90
C PHE A 75 16.31 6.58 3.06
N TYR A 76 17.11 5.56 2.75
CA TYR A 76 17.89 4.84 3.75
C TYR A 76 19.34 5.34 3.79
N GLY A 77 19.91 5.49 4.99
CA GLY A 77 21.27 5.96 5.18
C GLY A 77 21.45 7.43 4.79
N SER A 78 22.56 7.77 4.16
CA SER A 78 22.90 9.16 3.80
C SER A 78 21.89 9.79 2.84
N GLN A 79 21.59 11.08 3.09
CA GLN A 79 20.66 11.89 2.28
C GLN A 79 21.32 13.16 1.71
N ARG A 80 22.59 13.04 1.33
CA ARG A 80 23.29 14.09 0.59
C ARG A 80 22.65 14.28 -0.80
N PRO A 81 22.84 15.41 -1.47
CA PRO A 81 22.24 15.65 -2.79
C PRO A 81 22.48 14.52 -3.81
N SER A 82 23.68 13.94 -3.82
CA SER A 82 23.98 12.78 -4.69
C SER A 82 23.19 11.54 -4.34
N ASP A 83 22.87 11.35 -3.05
CA ASP A 83 22.09 10.20 -2.58
C ASP A 83 20.62 10.36 -2.93
N LEU A 84 20.06 11.57 -2.84
CA LEU A 84 18.70 11.89 -3.27
C LEU A 84 18.52 11.62 -4.77
N ILE A 85 19.51 12.00 -5.59
CA ILE A 85 19.51 11.70 -7.02
C ILE A 85 19.54 10.19 -7.26
N ALA A 86 20.42 9.45 -6.59
CA ALA A 86 20.58 8.01 -6.81
C ALA A 86 19.41 7.19 -6.30
N LYS A 87 18.78 7.61 -5.19
CA LYS A 87 17.71 6.86 -4.51
C LYS A 87 16.30 7.30 -4.91
N PHE A 88 16.17 8.45 -5.58
CA PHE A 88 14.85 8.95 -5.97
C PHE A 88 14.81 9.45 -7.43
N GLU A 89 15.58 10.49 -7.78
CA GLU A 89 15.41 11.10 -9.09
C GLU A 89 15.75 10.14 -10.23
N ARG A 90 16.84 9.39 -10.10
CA ARG A 90 17.31 8.48 -11.18
C ARG A 90 16.37 7.28 -11.37
N PRO A 91 16.00 6.49 -10.35
CA PRO A 91 15.10 5.36 -10.56
C PRO A 91 13.72 5.78 -11.06
N TYR A 92 13.18 6.91 -10.59
CA TYR A 92 11.85 7.39 -10.99
C TYR A 92 11.85 8.44 -12.11
N LYS A 93 13.02 8.73 -12.71
CA LYS A 93 13.14 9.74 -13.77
C LYS A 93 12.09 9.63 -14.87
N PRO A 94 11.79 8.44 -15.46
CA PRO A 94 10.78 8.36 -16.50
C PRO A 94 9.36 8.73 -16.02
N LEU A 95 9.02 8.47 -14.76
CA LEU A 95 7.74 8.87 -14.16
C LEU A 95 7.70 10.38 -13.91
N LEU A 96 8.80 10.95 -13.39
CA LEU A 96 8.93 12.40 -13.18
C LEU A 96 8.84 13.15 -14.50
N ASP A 97 9.52 12.69 -15.53
CA ASP A 97 9.47 13.28 -16.88
C ASP A 97 8.06 13.18 -17.51
N ALA A 98 7.29 12.15 -17.15
CA ALA A 98 5.89 12.00 -17.56
C ALA A 98 4.91 12.85 -16.72
N GLY A 99 5.41 13.65 -15.77
CA GLY A 99 4.62 14.52 -14.91
C GLY A 99 3.96 13.82 -13.71
N VAL A 100 4.30 12.57 -13.43
CA VAL A 100 3.80 11.84 -12.26
C VAL A 100 4.34 12.49 -10.98
N ARG A 101 3.46 12.84 -10.06
CA ARG A 101 3.80 13.49 -8.79
C ARG A 101 3.95 12.46 -7.68
N PHE A 102 4.98 12.61 -6.85
CA PHE A 102 5.15 11.80 -5.65
C PHE A 102 4.65 12.57 -4.43
N GLN A 103 3.87 11.93 -3.58
CA GLN A 103 3.26 12.50 -2.38
C GLN A 103 3.72 11.66 -1.18
N ALA A 104 4.70 12.17 -0.42
CA ALA A 104 5.37 11.36 0.59
C ALA A 104 4.82 11.57 2.00
N ALA A 105 4.82 10.50 2.80
CA ALA A 105 4.87 10.56 4.25
C ALA A 105 6.33 10.43 4.71
N LEU A 106 6.64 10.83 5.94
CA LEU A 106 7.95 10.57 6.56
C LEU A 106 7.97 9.17 7.21
N GLY A 107 9.07 8.44 6.99
CA GLY A 107 9.43 7.26 7.75
C GLY A 107 10.51 7.56 8.80
N ASN A 108 10.85 6.57 9.61
CA ASN A 108 11.83 6.73 10.70
C ASN A 108 13.29 6.81 10.21
N HIS A 109 13.57 6.45 8.95
CA HIS A 109 14.87 6.62 8.31
C HIS A 109 14.99 7.95 7.54
N ASP A 110 13.92 8.69 7.35
CA ASP A 110 13.95 9.97 6.67
C ASP A 110 14.49 11.06 7.59
N GLU A 111 15.37 11.91 7.08
CA GLU A 111 15.83 13.10 7.82
C GLU A 111 14.67 14.11 7.95
N PRO A 112 14.54 14.83 9.07
CA PRO A 112 13.47 15.82 9.26
C PRO A 112 13.40 16.87 8.15
N ASN A 113 14.55 17.19 7.52
CA ASN A 113 14.61 18.17 6.43
C ASN A 113 14.10 17.63 5.08
N SER A 114 13.82 16.34 4.96
CA SER A 114 13.25 15.74 3.74
C SER A 114 11.92 16.39 3.33
N ILE A 115 11.19 16.99 4.28
CA ILE A 115 9.96 17.76 4.01
C ILE A 115 10.19 18.92 3.04
N ASN A 116 11.42 19.42 2.94
CA ASN A 116 11.81 20.53 2.06
C ASN A 116 12.34 20.07 0.69
N TYR A 117 12.45 18.74 0.46
CA TYR A 117 12.87 18.20 -0.84
C TYR A 117 11.70 18.25 -1.83
N PRO A 118 11.76 19.16 -2.85
CA PRO A 118 10.59 19.46 -3.67
C PRO A 118 9.94 18.27 -4.35
N PRO A 119 10.69 17.25 -4.85
CA PRO A 119 10.07 16.11 -5.51
C PRO A 119 9.16 15.25 -4.62
N LEU A 120 9.27 15.32 -3.30
CA LEU A 120 8.37 14.62 -2.35
C LEU A 120 7.02 15.33 -2.15
N ASN A 121 6.86 16.54 -2.65
CA ASN A 121 5.63 17.35 -2.59
C ASN A 121 5.03 17.53 -1.19
N MET A 122 5.87 17.55 -0.15
CA MET A 122 5.43 17.73 1.25
C MET A 122 5.24 19.23 1.61
N GLY A 123 5.79 20.16 0.80
CA GLY A 123 5.62 21.59 1.01
C GLY A 123 6.15 22.15 2.33
N GLY A 124 7.19 21.51 2.90
CA GLY A 124 7.74 21.86 4.21
C GLY A 124 6.89 21.39 5.41
N GLN A 125 5.90 20.54 5.18
CA GLN A 125 4.98 20.05 6.22
C GLN A 125 5.24 18.57 6.54
N ARG A 126 5.30 18.22 7.82
CA ARG A 126 5.42 16.81 8.26
C ARG A 126 4.12 16.01 8.06
N TYR A 127 3.00 16.71 8.11
CA TYR A 127 1.66 16.17 7.87
C TYR A 127 0.85 17.17 7.07
N TYR A 128 0.03 16.68 6.16
CA TYR A 128 -0.76 17.51 5.24
C TYR A 128 -1.95 16.75 4.67
N SER A 129 -2.80 17.44 3.95
CA SER A 129 -3.95 16.84 3.28
C SER A 129 -4.11 17.42 1.89
N PHE A 130 -4.56 16.60 0.96
CA PHE A 130 -4.89 17.04 -0.40
C PHE A 130 -6.08 16.27 -0.96
N VAL A 131 -6.67 16.81 -2.01
CA VAL A 131 -7.81 16.20 -2.71
C VAL A 131 -7.44 15.89 -4.14
N ARG A 132 -7.90 14.74 -4.62
CA ARG A 132 -7.88 14.37 -6.03
C ARG A 132 -9.24 13.78 -6.40
N GLY A 133 -9.95 14.45 -7.34
CA GLY A 133 -11.31 14.06 -7.66
C GLY A 133 -12.20 13.98 -6.42
N THR A 134 -12.81 12.82 -6.19
CA THR A 134 -13.69 12.55 -5.05
C THR A 134 -12.96 11.98 -3.82
N VAL A 135 -11.64 11.98 -3.82
CA VAL A 135 -10.83 11.35 -2.76
C VAL A 135 -10.07 12.39 -1.96
N ARG A 136 -10.24 12.39 -0.65
CA ARG A 136 -9.39 13.09 0.30
C ARG A 136 -8.28 12.18 0.78
N PHE A 137 -7.05 12.68 0.72
CA PHE A 137 -5.86 12.05 1.27
C PHE A 137 -5.43 12.78 2.53
N LEU A 138 -5.26 12.04 3.63
CA LEU A 138 -4.71 12.50 4.90
C LEU A 138 -3.34 11.88 5.10
N VAL A 139 -2.32 12.72 5.19
CA VAL A 139 -0.92 12.30 5.35
C VAL A 139 -0.46 12.65 6.75
N LEU A 140 0.04 11.67 7.49
CA LEU A 140 0.43 11.84 8.88
C LEU A 140 1.90 11.44 9.11
N ASP A 141 2.54 12.12 10.06
CA ASP A 141 3.85 11.76 10.57
C ASP A 141 3.72 10.94 11.86
N THR A 142 3.84 9.63 11.73
CA THR A 142 3.76 8.70 12.85
C THR A 142 5.07 8.53 13.62
N ASN A 143 6.18 9.16 13.20
CA ASN A 143 7.40 9.26 14.01
C ASN A 143 7.16 10.14 15.24
N SER A 144 6.28 11.14 15.11
CA SER A 144 5.93 12.08 16.18
C SER A 144 4.44 12.47 16.09
N LEU A 145 3.59 11.55 16.51
CA LEU A 145 2.13 11.77 16.56
C LEU A 145 1.79 12.57 17.82
N ASP A 146 1.90 13.89 17.75
CA ASP A 146 1.61 14.79 18.87
C ASP A 146 0.14 15.26 18.90
N PRO A 147 -0.35 15.84 20.02
CA PRO A 147 -1.73 16.32 20.12
C PRO A 147 -2.10 17.39 19.08
N ARG A 148 -1.14 18.21 18.64
CA ARG A 148 -1.40 19.24 17.63
C ARG A 148 -1.70 18.63 16.27
N GLN A 149 -0.97 17.58 15.92
CA GLN A 149 -1.21 16.84 14.67
C GLN A 149 -2.59 16.15 14.72
N LEU A 150 -2.97 15.55 15.85
CA LEU A 150 -4.29 14.91 16.00
C LEU A 150 -5.43 15.94 15.89
N GLN A 151 -5.31 17.10 16.56
CA GLN A 151 -6.30 18.18 16.45
C GLN A 151 -6.41 18.72 15.02
N TRP A 152 -5.26 18.89 14.34
CA TRP A 152 -5.25 19.29 12.95
C TRP A 152 -5.92 18.24 12.05
N ALA A 153 -5.61 16.97 12.22
CA ALA A 153 -6.24 15.89 11.44
C ALA A 153 -7.76 15.85 11.67
N GLU A 154 -8.21 16.03 12.92
CA GLU A 154 -9.62 16.15 13.25
C GLU A 154 -10.28 17.30 12.52
N SER A 155 -9.69 18.50 12.54
CA SER A 155 -10.23 19.69 11.88
C SER A 155 -10.34 19.51 10.36
N VAL A 156 -9.36 18.84 9.75
CA VAL A 156 -9.37 18.51 8.31
C VAL A 156 -10.50 17.54 7.97
N LEU A 157 -10.67 16.50 8.79
CA LEU A 157 -11.66 15.46 8.55
C LEU A 157 -13.10 15.92 8.85
N GLU A 158 -13.29 16.78 9.84
CA GLU A 158 -14.58 17.39 10.15
C GLU A 158 -15.12 18.21 8.96
N GLY A 159 -14.24 18.93 8.28
CA GLY A 159 -14.56 19.67 7.06
C GLY A 159 -14.69 18.84 5.79
N ALA A 160 -14.27 17.57 5.80
CA ALA A 160 -14.19 16.75 4.60
C ALA A 160 -15.57 16.32 4.07
N ARG A 161 -15.80 16.54 2.79
CA ARG A 161 -17.06 16.17 2.09
C ARG A 161 -16.82 15.14 0.99
N GLU A 162 -15.58 14.78 0.76
CA GLU A 162 -15.21 13.80 -0.27
C GLU A 162 -15.80 12.43 0.07
N GLU A 163 -16.18 11.72 -0.98
CA GLU A 163 -16.81 10.39 -0.86
C GLU A 163 -15.85 9.36 -0.31
N TRP A 164 -14.59 9.44 -0.73
CA TRP A 164 -13.53 8.58 -0.24
C TRP A 164 -12.55 9.35 0.64
N LYS A 165 -12.17 8.73 1.73
CA LYS A 165 -11.13 9.24 2.63
C LYS A 165 -10.08 8.17 2.84
N ILE A 166 -8.86 8.48 2.43
CA ILE A 166 -7.70 7.59 2.51
C ILE A 166 -6.67 8.24 3.41
N ALA A 167 -6.21 7.53 4.43
CA ALA A 167 -5.09 7.97 5.24
C ALA A 167 -3.84 7.16 4.91
N TYR A 168 -2.65 7.79 4.96
CA TYR A 168 -1.41 7.07 4.85
C TYR A 168 -0.32 7.68 5.73
N PHE A 169 0.54 6.81 6.21
CA PHE A 169 1.62 7.11 7.14
C PHE A 169 2.57 5.91 7.22
N HIS A 170 3.69 6.05 7.93
CA HIS A 170 4.72 5.03 7.91
C HIS A 170 4.40 3.81 8.80
N HIS A 171 4.19 4.00 10.11
CA HIS A 171 4.06 2.88 11.06
C HIS A 171 2.69 2.21 10.98
N PRO A 172 2.59 0.89 10.72
CA PRO A 172 1.32 0.21 10.53
C PRO A 172 0.54 0.08 11.83
N LEU A 173 -0.77 0.38 11.80
CA LEU A 173 -1.66 0.14 12.95
C LEU A 173 -1.92 -1.36 13.16
N TYR A 174 -1.88 -2.13 12.08
CA TYR A 174 -1.98 -3.57 12.05
C TYR A 174 -0.92 -4.14 11.12
N SER A 175 -0.21 -5.14 11.58
CA SER A 175 0.77 -5.89 10.79
C SER A 175 1.02 -7.23 11.45
N SER A 176 1.23 -8.25 10.63
CA SER A 176 1.62 -9.59 11.05
C SER A 176 3.12 -9.86 10.82
N ALA A 177 3.92 -8.82 10.61
CA ALA A 177 5.37 -8.97 10.51
C ALA A 177 5.97 -9.37 11.86
N GLY A 178 6.94 -10.29 11.81
CA GLY A 178 7.57 -10.81 13.01
C GLY A 178 8.55 -9.86 13.66
N ARG A 179 9.14 -8.92 12.88
CA ARG A 179 10.21 -8.06 13.42
C ARG A 179 9.69 -6.81 14.14
N HIS A 180 8.84 -6.02 13.52
CA HIS A 180 8.30 -4.81 14.13
C HIS A 180 6.83 -5.02 14.51
N GLY A 181 5.99 -5.41 13.54
CA GLY A 181 4.57 -5.66 13.75
C GLY A 181 3.77 -4.37 13.95
N ALA A 182 2.57 -4.52 14.50
CA ALA A 182 1.65 -3.42 14.68
C ALA A 182 2.16 -2.35 15.67
N ALA A 183 2.12 -1.08 15.31
CA ALA A 183 2.43 0.07 16.16
C ALA A 183 1.25 0.37 17.10
N ILE A 184 1.16 -0.38 18.19
CA ILE A 184 0.02 -0.36 19.12
C ILE A 184 -0.21 1.01 19.75
N ASP A 185 0.85 1.70 20.13
CA ASP A 185 0.79 3.05 20.72
C ASP A 185 0.24 4.09 19.73
N VAL A 186 0.60 4.00 18.45
CA VAL A 186 0.06 4.81 17.35
C VAL A 186 -1.42 4.43 17.14
N ARG A 187 -1.74 3.13 17.10
CA ARG A 187 -3.11 2.64 16.89
C ARG A 187 -4.07 3.17 17.93
N VAL A 188 -3.75 3.02 19.21
CA VAL A 188 -4.63 3.46 20.32
C VAL A 188 -4.96 4.95 20.24
N ARG A 189 -4.05 5.77 19.72
CA ARG A 189 -4.21 7.22 19.63
C ARG A 189 -4.89 7.67 18.34
N LEU A 190 -4.64 6.98 17.23
CA LEU A 190 -5.05 7.43 15.90
C LEU A 190 -6.32 6.75 15.39
N GLU A 191 -6.48 5.45 15.62
CA GLU A 191 -7.60 4.69 15.05
C GLU A 191 -8.98 5.19 15.45
N PRO A 192 -9.23 5.62 16.71
CA PRO A 192 -10.54 6.18 17.08
C PRO A 192 -10.95 7.39 16.22
N LEU A 193 -9.98 8.23 15.84
CA LEU A 193 -10.20 9.36 14.93
C LEU A 193 -10.51 8.88 13.52
N LEU A 194 -9.76 7.92 13.00
CA LEU A 194 -9.99 7.37 11.66
C LEU A 194 -11.37 6.73 11.52
N ILE A 195 -11.81 5.98 12.55
CA ILE A 195 -13.15 5.37 12.62
C ILE A 195 -14.23 6.45 12.64
N ARG A 196 -14.09 7.42 13.56
CA ARG A 196 -15.08 8.50 13.77
C ARG A 196 -15.37 9.28 12.49
N TYR A 197 -14.35 9.55 11.70
CA TYR A 197 -14.47 10.35 10.47
C TYR A 197 -14.59 9.53 9.19
N GLY A 198 -14.75 8.20 9.32
CA GLY A 198 -15.04 7.30 8.22
C GLY A 198 -13.92 7.21 7.19
N ILE A 199 -12.69 7.02 7.64
CA ILE A 199 -11.59 6.63 6.75
C ILE A 199 -11.92 5.26 6.16
N ASN A 200 -11.78 5.10 4.83
CA ASN A 200 -12.10 3.86 4.15
C ASN A 200 -10.89 2.93 4.05
N VAL A 201 -9.72 3.50 3.78
CA VAL A 201 -8.48 2.75 3.55
C VAL A 201 -7.31 3.44 4.24
N VAL A 202 -6.42 2.63 4.80
CA VAL A 202 -5.13 3.05 5.37
C VAL A 202 -4.01 2.32 4.65
N PHE A 203 -3.02 3.07 4.16
CA PHE A 203 -1.76 2.53 3.66
C PHE A 203 -0.62 2.86 4.63
N SER A 204 0.28 1.91 4.84
CA SER A 204 1.45 2.06 5.70
C SER A 204 2.68 1.35 5.12
N GLY A 205 3.86 1.63 5.66
CA GLY A 205 5.13 1.00 5.34
C GLY A 205 5.73 0.30 6.55
N HIS A 206 7.05 0.56 6.81
CA HIS A 206 7.81 0.16 7.97
C HIS A 206 8.14 -1.34 8.06
N ASP A 207 7.17 -2.20 7.97
CA ASP A 207 7.38 -3.63 7.82
C ASP A 207 7.66 -3.96 6.35
N HIS A 208 8.84 -4.54 6.11
CA HIS A 208 9.35 -4.74 4.74
C HIS A 208 8.71 -5.94 4.05
N ILE A 209 7.37 -5.95 4.05
CA ILE A 209 6.48 -6.96 3.47
C ILE A 209 5.35 -6.27 2.71
N TYR A 210 4.57 -7.04 1.98
CA TYR A 210 3.21 -6.69 1.61
C TYR A 210 2.22 -7.46 2.46
N GLU A 211 1.25 -6.76 3.05
CA GLU A 211 0.13 -7.40 3.73
C GLU A 211 -1.15 -6.58 3.53
N ARG A 212 -2.25 -7.26 3.22
CA ARG A 212 -3.60 -6.73 3.32
C ARG A 212 -4.31 -7.39 4.47
N LEU A 213 -4.82 -6.59 5.39
CA LEU A 213 -5.57 -7.07 6.55
C LEU A 213 -7.06 -7.20 6.19
N LYS A 214 -7.76 -8.11 6.86
CA LYS A 214 -9.22 -8.10 6.90
C LYS A 214 -9.68 -6.76 7.48
N PRO A 215 -10.79 -6.18 7.00
CA PRO A 215 -11.25 -4.89 7.51
C PRO A 215 -11.42 -4.88 9.03
N GLN A 216 -10.91 -3.83 9.67
CA GLN A 216 -11.08 -3.57 11.10
C GLN A 216 -11.96 -2.33 11.26
N SER A 217 -13.07 -2.44 11.97
CA SER A 217 -14.04 -1.33 12.14
C SER A 217 -14.45 -0.65 10.82
N GLY A 218 -14.55 -1.42 9.73
CA GLY A 218 -14.90 -0.93 8.40
C GLY A 218 -13.75 -0.32 7.59
N ILE A 219 -12.55 -0.23 8.16
CA ILE A 219 -11.35 0.28 7.48
C ILE A 219 -10.53 -0.89 6.94
N THR A 220 -10.11 -0.83 5.67
CA THR A 220 -9.14 -1.77 5.10
C THR A 220 -7.72 -1.23 5.28
N TYR A 221 -6.84 -2.03 5.86
CA TYR A 221 -5.44 -1.68 6.12
C TYR A 221 -4.51 -2.45 5.18
N PHE A 222 -3.50 -1.73 4.67
CA PHE A 222 -2.43 -2.29 3.85
C PHE A 222 -1.07 -1.94 4.44
N VAL A 223 -0.17 -2.91 4.45
CA VAL A 223 1.26 -2.71 4.67
C VAL A 223 1.95 -2.85 3.32
N CYS A 224 2.61 -1.79 2.87
CA CYS A 224 3.22 -1.65 1.55
C CYS A 224 4.72 -1.31 1.67
N GLY A 225 5.42 -1.94 2.62
CA GLY A 225 6.80 -1.62 2.98
C GLY A 225 7.87 -2.40 2.22
N SER A 226 7.52 -3.05 1.11
CA SER A 226 8.48 -3.84 0.33
C SER A 226 8.88 -3.21 -1.01
N GLY A 227 8.84 -1.90 -1.14
CA GLY A 227 9.14 -1.19 -2.39
C GLY A 227 10.63 -1.18 -2.80
N GLY A 228 11.53 -1.28 -1.85
CA GLY A 228 12.98 -1.41 -2.06
C GLY A 228 13.55 -2.37 -1.05
N LYS A 229 13.26 -2.15 0.23
CA LYS A 229 13.59 -3.11 1.28
C LYS A 229 12.68 -4.33 1.17
N LEU A 230 13.23 -5.48 1.59
CA LEU A 230 12.48 -6.73 1.68
C LEU A 230 12.99 -7.53 2.86
N ARG A 231 12.06 -8.16 3.59
CA ARG A 231 12.42 -9.11 4.65
C ARG A 231 11.70 -10.44 4.42
N LYS A 232 12.36 -11.33 3.68
CA LYS A 232 11.83 -12.65 3.37
C LYS A 232 11.60 -13.47 4.63
N GLY A 233 10.42 -14.12 4.74
CA GLY A 233 10.04 -14.95 5.86
C GLY A 233 9.61 -14.19 7.11
N ASP A 234 9.43 -12.87 7.04
CA ASP A 234 9.01 -12.03 8.18
C ASP A 234 7.47 -12.01 8.36
N LEU A 235 6.72 -12.38 7.33
CA LEU A 235 5.26 -12.44 7.40
C LEU A 235 4.77 -13.65 8.20
N ALA A 236 4.48 -13.45 9.47
CA ALA A 236 3.86 -14.43 10.34
C ALA A 236 2.32 -14.32 10.25
N ARG A 237 1.72 -14.82 9.15
CA ARG A 237 0.27 -14.69 8.90
C ARG A 237 -0.56 -14.92 10.16
N SER A 238 -1.40 -13.95 10.48
CA SER A 238 -2.36 -14.00 11.59
C SER A 238 -3.78 -14.22 11.09
N GLU A 239 -4.74 -14.35 12.00
CA GLU A 239 -6.16 -14.40 11.65
C GLU A 239 -6.66 -13.11 10.97
N LEU A 240 -5.94 -12.00 11.15
CA LEU A 240 -6.26 -10.72 10.51
C LEU A 240 -5.74 -10.63 9.07
N THR A 241 -4.75 -11.44 8.68
CA THR A 241 -4.18 -11.43 7.33
C THR A 241 -5.21 -11.92 6.30
N ALA A 242 -5.59 -11.06 5.37
CA ALA A 242 -6.41 -11.44 4.22
C ALA A 242 -5.54 -11.92 3.04
N ALA A 243 -4.47 -11.20 2.75
CA ALA A 243 -3.44 -11.56 1.78
C ALA A 243 -2.08 -11.04 2.26
N GLY A 244 -0.99 -11.66 1.82
CA GLY A 244 0.33 -11.18 2.17
C GLY A 244 1.43 -11.86 1.37
N PHE A 245 2.53 -11.13 1.15
CA PHE A 245 3.64 -11.55 0.32
C PHE A 245 4.95 -10.90 0.82
N ASP A 246 5.97 -11.73 0.98
CA ASP A 246 7.30 -11.34 1.47
C ASP A 246 8.44 -12.05 0.72
N GLN A 247 8.16 -12.51 -0.52
CA GLN A 247 9.15 -13.25 -1.30
C GLN A 247 9.89 -12.39 -2.32
N ASP A 248 9.32 -11.23 -2.68
CA ASP A 248 9.91 -10.24 -3.60
C ASP A 248 9.40 -8.83 -3.27
N GLN A 249 10.08 -7.79 -3.76
CA GLN A 249 9.63 -6.41 -3.64
C GLN A 249 8.32 -6.19 -4.40
N THR A 250 7.51 -5.23 -3.91
CA THR A 250 6.19 -4.93 -4.49
C THR A 250 5.88 -3.45 -4.53
N PHE A 251 4.95 -3.08 -5.38
CA PHE A 251 4.19 -1.83 -5.37
C PHE A 251 2.73 -2.11 -5.69
N MET A 252 1.85 -1.14 -5.44
CA MET A 252 0.43 -1.28 -5.76
C MET A 252 0.00 -0.28 -6.81
N LEU A 253 -0.99 -0.67 -7.61
CA LEU A 253 -1.82 0.22 -8.42
C LEU A 253 -3.21 0.29 -7.81
N VAL A 254 -3.80 1.48 -7.79
CA VAL A 254 -5.11 1.73 -7.19
C VAL A 254 -5.94 2.61 -8.11
N GLU A 255 -7.21 2.24 -8.29
CA GLU A 255 -8.21 3.01 -9.01
C GLU A 255 -9.44 3.22 -8.13
N VAL A 256 -9.83 4.46 -7.91
CA VAL A 256 -11.05 4.81 -7.18
C VAL A 256 -12.10 5.28 -8.17
N ALA A 257 -13.19 4.51 -8.26
CA ALA A 257 -14.29 4.72 -9.18
C ALA A 257 -15.62 4.67 -8.41
N ALA A 258 -16.32 5.79 -8.30
CA ALA A 258 -17.59 5.91 -7.59
C ALA A 258 -17.53 5.29 -6.18
N ASP A 259 -18.22 4.18 -5.92
CA ASP A 259 -18.32 3.49 -4.66
C ASP A 259 -17.35 2.30 -4.51
N GLU A 260 -16.45 2.10 -5.48
CA GLU A 260 -15.47 1.02 -5.48
C GLU A 260 -14.03 1.54 -5.57
N LEU A 261 -13.14 0.92 -4.79
CA LEU A 261 -11.70 1.06 -4.90
C LEU A 261 -11.15 -0.28 -5.38
N HIS A 262 -10.58 -0.29 -6.56
CA HIS A 262 -9.91 -1.45 -7.14
C HIS A 262 -8.41 -1.34 -6.92
N PHE A 263 -7.76 -2.45 -6.62
CA PHE A 263 -6.31 -2.48 -6.40
C PHE A 263 -5.67 -3.72 -7.00
N GLU A 264 -4.40 -3.57 -7.35
CA GLU A 264 -3.52 -4.66 -7.79
C GLU A 264 -2.12 -4.45 -7.20
N THR A 265 -1.59 -5.46 -6.52
CA THR A 265 -0.22 -5.46 -5.99
C THR A 265 0.66 -6.29 -6.92
N ILE A 266 1.72 -5.68 -7.40
CA ILE A 266 2.60 -6.24 -8.43
C ILE A 266 3.99 -6.39 -7.84
N SER A 267 4.60 -7.56 -8.04
CA SER A 267 5.99 -7.82 -7.65
C SER A 267 6.98 -7.14 -8.60
N ARG A 268 8.22 -7.04 -8.16
CA ARG A 268 9.37 -6.56 -8.95
C ARG A 268 9.51 -7.29 -10.29
N THR A 269 9.12 -8.56 -10.36
CA THR A 269 9.16 -9.38 -11.57
C THR A 269 7.90 -9.25 -12.44
N GLY A 270 6.94 -8.41 -12.06
CA GLY A 270 5.71 -8.16 -12.81
C GLY A 270 4.60 -9.17 -12.56
N THR A 271 4.70 -9.96 -11.49
CA THR A 271 3.65 -10.91 -11.10
C THR A 271 2.66 -10.23 -10.16
N THR A 272 1.37 -10.34 -10.44
CA THR A 272 0.32 -9.92 -9.51
C THR A 272 0.29 -10.86 -8.31
N VAL A 273 0.48 -10.32 -7.09
CA VAL A 273 0.52 -11.09 -5.84
C VAL A 273 -0.75 -10.96 -5.02
N ASP A 274 -1.50 -9.89 -5.22
CA ASP A 274 -2.84 -9.68 -4.67
C ASP A 274 -3.60 -8.69 -5.54
N ALA A 275 -4.91 -8.84 -5.62
CA ALA A 275 -5.80 -7.88 -6.26
C ALA A 275 -7.20 -8.00 -5.67
N GLY A 276 -7.99 -6.94 -5.79
CA GLY A 276 -9.36 -6.97 -5.30
C GLY A 276 -10.09 -5.64 -5.45
N THR A 277 -11.28 -5.65 -4.88
CA THR A 277 -12.17 -4.49 -4.83
C THR A 277 -12.65 -4.26 -3.41
N ILE A 278 -12.54 -3.03 -2.95
CA ILE A 278 -13.11 -2.55 -1.69
C ILE A 278 -14.33 -1.72 -2.03
N ARG A 279 -15.49 -2.07 -1.49
CA ARG A 279 -16.70 -1.26 -1.61
C ARG A 279 -16.75 -0.26 -0.46
N ARG A 280 -17.09 0.97 -0.82
CA ARG A 280 -17.32 2.00 0.19
C ARG A 280 -18.54 1.62 1.03
N THR A 281 -18.35 1.47 2.32
CA THR A 281 -19.46 1.37 3.26
C THR A 281 -19.91 2.78 3.62
N ASP A 282 -21.20 3.09 3.43
CA ASP A 282 -21.76 4.35 3.89
C ASP A 282 -21.75 4.37 5.43
N THR A 283 -20.67 4.85 6.01
CA THR A 283 -20.54 5.10 7.45
C THR A 283 -21.16 6.46 7.83
N ARG A 284 -22.29 6.84 7.25
CA ARG A 284 -23.10 7.92 7.84
C ARG A 284 -23.79 7.32 9.05
N VAL A 285 -23.11 7.35 10.19
CA VAL A 285 -23.80 7.20 11.48
C VAL A 285 -24.77 8.37 11.55
N GLY A 286 -26.07 8.08 11.53
CA GLY A 286 -27.12 9.09 11.61
C GLY A 286 -26.88 10.01 12.81
N THR A 287 -26.92 11.29 12.56
CA THR A 287 -26.98 12.37 13.56
C THR A 287 -28.23 12.25 14.40
#